data_dbecdf2c70301de2ce93e327719b51e5
#
_entry.id   dbecdf2c70301de2ce93e327719b51e5
#
_cell.length_a   1.000
_cell.length_b   1.000
_cell.length_c   1.000
_cell.angle_alpha   90.00
_cell.angle_beta   90.00
_cell.angle_gamma   90.00
#
_symmetry.space_group_name_H-M   'P 1'
#
loop_
_entity.id
_entity.type
_entity.pdbx_description
1 polymer ?
#
loop_
_entity_poly.entity_id
_entity_poly.type
_entity_poly.pdbx_seq_one_letter_code
_entity_poly.pdbx_strand_id
1 'polypeptide(L)'
;VLQAVFPDATVVVTHRDPVAVIQSAMTMLAYGQRLNRHRVDIKSLAEYWPDRIEHLLRRCVETRKLLPESSSMDSTFHEFMADDMAMVEKIYAKAGLELTKQARAEMQQFIDEHPRGKHGQVQYNLKEDFGIDPAVLRERFRFYFDAFPVKAEAK
;
A
#
# COMPACT_ATOMS: atom_id res chain seq x y z
N VAL A 1 -5.39 -19.77 -5.61
CA VAL A 1 -6.77 -19.79 -5.10
C VAL A 1 -7.59 -18.71 -5.80
N LEU A 2 -7.19 -17.41 -5.79
CA LEU A 2 -7.98 -16.31 -6.35
C LEU A 2 -8.35 -16.56 -7.83
N GLN A 3 -7.39 -16.86 -8.69
CA GLN A 3 -7.60 -17.14 -10.11
C GLN A 3 -8.44 -18.40 -10.38
N ALA A 4 -8.45 -19.38 -9.45
CA ALA A 4 -9.27 -20.56 -9.59
C ALA A 4 -10.75 -20.29 -9.30
N VAL A 5 -11.02 -19.27 -8.47
CA VAL A 5 -12.38 -18.85 -8.09
C VAL A 5 -12.90 -17.77 -9.04
N PHE A 6 -12.03 -16.88 -9.49
CA PHE A 6 -12.34 -15.77 -10.39
C PHE A 6 -11.36 -15.79 -11.59
N PRO A 7 -11.58 -16.67 -12.56
CA PRO A 7 -10.64 -16.89 -13.67
C PRO A 7 -10.57 -15.71 -14.64
N ASP A 8 -11.60 -14.89 -14.68
CA ASP A 8 -11.75 -13.70 -15.52
C ASP A 8 -11.36 -12.38 -14.83
N ALA A 9 -10.96 -12.45 -13.56
CA ALA A 9 -10.61 -11.24 -12.81
C ALA A 9 -9.29 -10.62 -13.30
N THR A 10 -9.30 -9.30 -13.45
CA THR A 10 -8.08 -8.50 -13.59
C THR A 10 -7.53 -8.17 -12.20
N VAL A 11 -6.26 -8.48 -11.97
CA VAL A 11 -5.58 -8.29 -10.69
C VAL A 11 -4.67 -7.08 -10.77
N VAL A 12 -4.94 -6.06 -9.96
CA VAL A 12 -4.03 -4.91 -9.77
C VAL A 12 -3.28 -5.09 -8.46
N VAL A 13 -1.96 -5.23 -8.55
CA VAL A 13 -1.09 -5.33 -7.37
C VAL A 13 -0.55 -3.94 -7.05
N THR A 14 -0.91 -3.43 -5.88
CA THR A 14 -0.48 -2.10 -5.43
C THR A 14 0.81 -2.19 -4.62
N HIS A 15 1.78 -1.33 -4.93
CA HIS A 15 3.10 -1.30 -4.31
C HIS A 15 3.36 0.04 -3.63
N ARG A 16 3.84 0.00 -2.40
CA ARG A 16 4.22 1.17 -1.62
C ARG A 16 5.47 0.89 -0.78
N ASP A 17 6.17 1.95 -0.33
CA ASP A 17 7.29 1.84 0.61
C ASP A 17 6.90 1.01 1.85
N PRO A 18 7.51 -0.17 2.07
CA PRO A 18 7.20 -1.02 3.21
C PRO A 18 7.41 -0.31 4.56
N VAL A 19 8.37 0.58 4.65
CA VAL A 19 8.67 1.34 5.88
C VAL A 19 7.52 2.29 6.19
N ALA A 20 7.00 3.00 5.19
CA ALA A 20 5.83 3.87 5.34
C ALA A 20 4.56 3.07 5.68
N VAL A 21 4.39 1.89 5.08
CA VAL A 21 3.25 0.99 5.37
C VAL A 21 3.32 0.48 6.81
N ILE A 22 4.48 0.00 7.28
CA ILE A 22 4.69 -0.49 8.65
C ILE A 22 4.38 0.63 9.65
N GLN A 23 4.94 1.80 9.44
CA GLN A 23 4.75 2.98 10.28
C GLN A 23 3.26 3.34 10.41
N SER A 24 2.56 3.44 9.29
CA SER A 24 1.13 3.76 9.25
C SER A 24 0.28 2.68 9.91
N ALA A 25 0.53 1.40 9.60
CA ALA A 25 -0.21 0.28 10.16
C ALA A 25 -0.05 0.18 11.68
N MET A 26 1.19 0.29 12.18
CA MET A 26 1.46 0.24 13.63
C MET A 26 0.83 1.41 14.37
N THR A 27 0.86 2.63 13.81
CA THR A 27 0.20 3.80 14.38
C THR A 27 -1.32 3.61 14.47
N MET A 28 -1.94 3.11 13.40
CA MET A 28 -3.38 2.81 13.38
C MET A 28 -3.75 1.74 14.41
N LEU A 29 -2.96 0.70 14.53
CA LEU A 29 -3.19 -0.39 15.50
C LEU A 29 -2.98 0.07 16.95
N ALA A 30 -1.96 0.88 17.20
CA ALA A 30 -1.74 1.48 18.51
C ALA A 30 -2.91 2.39 18.91
N TYR A 31 -3.44 3.18 17.97
CA TYR A 31 -4.65 3.97 18.19
C TYR A 31 -5.85 3.08 18.51
N GLY A 32 -6.11 2.02 17.74
CA GLY A 32 -7.17 1.06 18.00
C GLY A 32 -7.04 0.37 19.36
N GLN A 33 -5.81 0.03 19.79
CA GLN A 33 -5.59 -0.52 21.14
C GLN A 33 -5.93 0.49 22.25
N ARG A 34 -5.65 1.79 22.07
CA ARG A 34 -6.01 2.84 23.04
C ARG A 34 -7.52 2.94 23.29
N LEU A 35 -8.35 2.63 22.31
CA LEU A 35 -9.80 2.64 22.44
C LEU A 35 -10.33 1.47 23.27
N ASN A 36 -9.59 0.35 23.34
CA ASN A 36 -10.07 -0.91 23.90
C ASN A 36 -9.22 -1.44 25.08
N ARG A 37 -8.09 -0.80 25.40
CA ARG A 37 -7.14 -1.27 26.41
C ARG A 37 -6.60 -0.12 27.25
N HIS A 38 -6.28 -0.39 28.51
CA HIS A 38 -5.64 0.59 29.40
C HIS A 38 -4.21 0.96 28.97
N ARG A 39 -3.51 0.04 28.29
CA ARG A 39 -2.14 0.25 27.79
C ARG A 39 -1.99 -0.32 26.39
N VAL A 40 -1.23 0.39 25.56
CA VAL A 40 -0.80 -0.10 24.25
C VAL A 40 0.46 -0.94 24.43
N ASP A 41 0.48 -2.11 23.85
CA ASP A 41 1.68 -2.98 23.81
C ASP A 41 2.53 -2.63 22.58
N ILE A 42 3.30 -1.55 22.73
CA ILE A 42 4.19 -1.05 21.68
C ILE A 42 5.22 -2.10 21.27
N LYS A 43 5.77 -2.84 22.26
CA LYS A 43 6.79 -3.87 22.01
C LYS A 43 6.24 -4.98 21.09
N SER A 44 5.08 -5.53 21.43
CA SER A 44 4.45 -6.57 20.59
C SER A 44 4.13 -6.06 19.19
N LEU A 45 3.70 -4.81 19.04
CA LEU A 45 3.45 -4.21 17.73
C LEU A 45 4.75 -4.14 16.90
N ALA A 46 5.83 -3.65 17.53
CA ALA A 46 7.13 -3.45 16.88
C ALA A 46 7.83 -4.77 16.50
N GLU A 47 7.62 -5.84 17.26
CA GLU A 47 8.17 -7.16 16.98
C GLU A 47 7.34 -7.92 15.92
N TYR A 48 6.02 -7.88 16.03
CA TYR A 48 5.14 -8.71 15.22
C TYR A 48 4.92 -8.19 13.78
N TRP A 49 4.62 -6.89 13.63
CA TRP A 49 4.16 -6.38 12.34
C TRP A 49 5.24 -6.31 11.26
N PRO A 50 6.49 -5.89 11.54
CA PRO A 50 7.53 -5.96 10.53
C PRO A 50 7.75 -7.38 10.00
N ASP A 51 7.68 -8.40 10.86
CA ASP A 51 7.83 -9.80 10.47
C ASP A 51 6.68 -10.27 9.58
N ARG A 52 5.45 -9.91 9.92
CA ARG A 52 4.28 -10.26 9.11
C ARG A 52 4.30 -9.63 7.74
N ILE A 53 4.64 -8.34 7.68
CA ILE A 53 4.75 -7.60 6.42
C ILE A 53 5.89 -8.14 5.57
N GLU A 54 7.04 -8.44 6.17
CA GLU A 54 8.15 -9.08 5.45
C GLU A 54 7.73 -10.41 4.82
N HIS A 55 7.11 -11.28 5.60
CA HIS A 55 6.63 -12.58 5.10
C HIS A 55 5.67 -12.39 3.92
N LEU A 56 4.71 -11.49 4.04
CA LEU A 56 3.75 -11.18 2.98
C LEU A 56 4.44 -10.67 1.72
N LEU A 57 5.37 -9.72 1.85
CA LEU A 57 6.05 -9.13 0.71
C LEU A 57 7.05 -10.09 0.04
N ARG A 58 7.72 -10.96 0.80
CA ARG A 58 8.54 -12.04 0.21
C ARG A 58 7.69 -12.97 -0.63
N ARG A 59 6.52 -13.38 -0.12
CA ARG A 59 5.56 -14.19 -0.89
C ARG A 59 5.05 -13.44 -2.12
N CYS A 60 4.82 -12.13 -2.02
CA CYS A 60 4.45 -11.30 -3.16
C CYS A 60 5.53 -11.35 -4.26
N VAL A 61 6.79 -11.10 -3.91
CA VAL A 61 7.93 -11.16 -4.86
C VAL A 61 8.02 -12.54 -5.52
N GLU A 62 7.94 -13.61 -4.73
CA GLU A 62 8.03 -14.98 -5.24
C GLU A 62 6.88 -15.34 -6.19
N THR A 63 5.66 -14.91 -5.87
CA THR A 63 4.46 -15.37 -6.57
C THR A 63 3.91 -14.38 -7.58
N ARG A 64 4.40 -13.13 -7.65
CA ARG A 64 3.94 -12.13 -8.62
C ARG A 64 3.99 -12.64 -10.07
N LYS A 65 5.05 -13.36 -10.42
CA LYS A 65 5.26 -13.97 -11.73
C LYS A 65 4.25 -15.06 -12.11
N LEU A 66 3.48 -15.55 -11.14
CA LEU A 66 2.42 -16.55 -11.39
C LEU A 66 1.13 -15.90 -11.89
N LEU A 67 1.00 -14.58 -11.77
CA LEU A 67 -0.13 -13.84 -12.34
C LEU A 67 0.15 -13.57 -13.82
N PRO A 68 -0.78 -13.92 -14.74
CA PRO A 68 -0.61 -13.66 -16.16
C PRO A 68 -0.51 -12.16 -16.44
N GLU A 69 0.42 -11.76 -17.30
CA GLU A 69 0.55 -10.35 -17.71
C GLU A 69 -0.71 -9.84 -18.43
N SER A 70 -1.45 -10.72 -19.13
CA SER A 70 -2.70 -10.36 -19.81
C SER A 70 -3.78 -9.87 -18.86
N SER A 71 -3.86 -10.41 -17.63
CA SER A 71 -4.89 -10.12 -16.64
C SER A 71 -4.34 -9.55 -15.32
N SER A 72 -3.11 -9.07 -15.31
CA SER A 72 -2.56 -8.43 -14.12
C SER A 72 -1.68 -7.23 -14.46
N MET A 73 -1.57 -6.29 -13.52
CA MET A 73 -0.66 -5.15 -13.58
C MET A 73 -0.16 -4.76 -12.20
N ASP A 74 0.97 -4.07 -12.16
CA ASP A 74 1.49 -3.42 -10.96
C ASP A 74 1.14 -1.93 -10.99
N SER A 75 0.80 -1.38 -9.82
CA SER A 75 0.54 0.04 -9.62
C SER A 75 1.38 0.53 -8.44
N THR A 76 2.30 1.45 -8.68
CA THR A 76 3.10 2.02 -7.59
C THR A 76 2.41 3.23 -6.98
N PHE A 77 2.51 3.36 -5.66
CA PHE A 77 1.87 4.45 -4.92
C PHE A 77 2.31 5.83 -5.43
N HIS A 78 3.58 6.02 -5.74
CA HIS A 78 4.07 7.32 -6.23
C HIS A 78 3.55 7.69 -7.62
N GLU A 79 3.29 6.71 -8.51
CA GLU A 79 2.67 6.97 -9.80
C GLU A 79 1.19 7.32 -9.64
N PHE A 80 0.48 6.56 -8.79
CA PHE A 80 -0.90 6.86 -8.44
C PHE A 80 -1.04 8.26 -7.82
N MET A 81 -0.11 8.63 -6.92
CA MET A 81 -0.10 9.94 -6.27
C MET A 81 0.22 11.10 -7.23
N ALA A 82 0.94 10.83 -8.32
CA ALA A 82 1.26 11.82 -9.34
C ALA A 82 0.08 12.16 -10.24
N ASP A 83 -0.73 11.14 -10.60
CA ASP A 83 -1.93 11.31 -11.42
C ASP A 83 -2.92 10.16 -11.18
N ASP A 84 -3.90 10.42 -10.30
CA ASP A 84 -4.90 9.43 -9.91
C ASP A 84 -5.71 8.95 -11.11
N MET A 85 -6.16 9.88 -11.97
CA MET A 85 -7.01 9.55 -13.09
C MET A 85 -6.27 8.81 -14.20
N ALA A 86 -5.00 9.14 -14.47
CA ALA A 86 -4.20 8.39 -15.42
C ALA A 86 -4.00 6.93 -14.98
N MET A 87 -3.86 6.68 -13.66
CA MET A 87 -3.79 5.32 -13.15
C MET A 87 -5.13 4.59 -13.28
N VAL A 88 -6.24 5.25 -12.97
CA VAL A 88 -7.59 4.69 -13.18
C VAL A 88 -7.80 4.30 -14.65
N GLU A 89 -7.41 5.15 -15.60
CA GLU A 89 -7.49 4.85 -17.03
C GLU A 89 -6.68 3.60 -17.41
N LYS A 90 -5.47 3.47 -16.88
CA LYS A 90 -4.64 2.26 -17.08
C LYS A 90 -5.31 1.00 -16.54
N ILE A 91 -5.96 1.09 -15.37
CA ILE A 91 -6.68 -0.04 -14.75
C ILE A 91 -7.88 -0.44 -15.60
N TYR A 92 -8.70 0.53 -16.05
CA TYR A 92 -9.85 0.26 -16.91
C TYR A 92 -9.43 -0.37 -18.24
N ALA A 93 -8.39 0.18 -18.88
CA ALA A 93 -7.84 -0.37 -20.12
C ALA A 93 -7.32 -1.80 -19.91
N LYS A 94 -6.64 -2.07 -18.80
CA LYS A 94 -6.14 -3.41 -18.45
C LYS A 94 -7.26 -4.41 -18.25
N ALA A 95 -8.35 -3.97 -17.63
CA ALA A 95 -9.54 -4.80 -17.39
C ALA A 95 -10.42 -4.98 -18.63
N GLY A 96 -10.13 -4.28 -19.74
CA GLY A 96 -10.99 -4.26 -20.91
C GLY A 96 -12.36 -3.60 -20.68
N LEU A 97 -12.43 -2.71 -19.68
CA LEU A 97 -13.65 -1.98 -19.33
C LEU A 97 -13.66 -0.59 -19.97
N GLU A 98 -14.83 -0.13 -20.36
CA GLU A 98 -15.02 1.24 -20.82
C GLU A 98 -15.09 2.20 -19.64
N LEU A 99 -14.18 3.17 -19.59
CA LEU A 99 -14.29 4.31 -18.69
C LEU A 99 -15.19 5.37 -19.33
N THR A 100 -16.47 5.33 -18.99
CA THR A 100 -17.46 6.28 -19.55
C THR A 100 -17.15 7.71 -19.12
N LYS A 101 -17.59 8.70 -19.95
CA LYS A 101 -17.43 10.13 -19.62
C LYS A 101 -18.07 10.48 -18.29
N GLN A 102 -19.20 9.86 -17.96
CA GLN A 102 -19.91 10.08 -16.70
C GLN A 102 -19.07 9.54 -15.52
N ALA A 103 -18.62 8.29 -15.57
CA ALA A 103 -17.81 7.71 -14.50
C ALA A 103 -16.53 8.50 -14.26
N ARG A 104 -15.86 8.94 -15.35
CA ARG A 104 -14.67 9.80 -15.25
C ARG A 104 -14.99 11.13 -14.54
N ALA A 105 -16.08 11.79 -14.91
CA ALA A 105 -16.48 13.06 -14.31
C ALA A 105 -16.82 12.90 -12.81
N GLU A 106 -17.54 11.86 -12.45
CA GLU A 106 -17.90 11.56 -11.05
C GLU A 106 -16.66 11.26 -10.18
N MET A 107 -15.70 10.49 -10.72
CA MET A 107 -14.43 10.23 -10.03
C MET A 107 -13.61 11.51 -9.86
N GLN A 108 -13.51 12.34 -10.90
CA GLN A 108 -12.80 13.61 -10.81
C GLN A 108 -13.45 14.54 -9.79
N GLN A 109 -14.77 14.66 -9.81
CA GLN A 109 -15.51 15.44 -8.82
C GLN A 109 -15.22 14.93 -7.39
N PHE A 110 -15.21 13.62 -7.17
CA PHE A 110 -14.89 13.06 -5.87
C PHE A 110 -13.47 13.43 -5.40
N ILE A 111 -12.48 13.37 -6.30
CA ILE A 111 -11.10 13.77 -5.99
C ILE A 111 -11.04 15.27 -5.62
N ASP A 112 -11.71 16.11 -6.36
CA ASP A 112 -11.73 17.57 -6.15
C ASP A 112 -12.41 17.94 -4.82
N GLU A 113 -13.49 17.26 -4.45
CA GLU A 113 -14.23 17.46 -3.21
C GLU A 113 -13.51 16.89 -1.98
N HIS A 114 -12.60 15.92 -2.19
CA HIS A 114 -11.86 15.21 -1.13
C HIS A 114 -10.34 15.39 -1.26
N PRO A 115 -9.83 16.64 -1.25
CA PRO A 115 -8.41 16.89 -1.39
C PRO A 115 -7.64 16.21 -0.24
N ARG A 116 -6.48 15.68 -0.58
CA ARG A 116 -5.58 15.02 0.37
C ARG A 116 -5.23 15.97 1.52
N GLY A 117 -5.31 15.46 2.74
CA GLY A 117 -5.07 16.30 3.92
C GLY A 117 -6.26 17.13 4.40
N LYS A 118 -7.45 17.04 3.77
CA LYS A 118 -8.68 17.75 4.18
C LYS A 118 -8.99 17.64 5.68
N HIS A 119 -8.67 16.49 6.28
CA HIS A 119 -8.90 16.21 7.70
C HIS A 119 -7.63 16.24 8.55
N GLY A 120 -6.57 16.89 8.06
CA GLY A 120 -5.27 16.93 8.69
C GLY A 120 -4.33 15.81 8.22
N GLN A 121 -3.09 15.85 8.71
CA GLN A 121 -2.08 14.84 8.43
C GLN A 121 -1.61 14.22 9.72
N VAL A 122 -1.55 12.89 9.76
CA VAL A 122 -0.92 12.17 10.86
C VAL A 122 0.60 12.32 10.71
N GLN A 123 1.24 12.83 11.75
CA GLN A 123 2.69 12.82 11.83
C GLN A 123 3.13 11.46 12.36
N TYR A 124 4.02 10.83 11.66
CA TYR A 124 4.54 9.52 12.00
C TYR A 124 5.99 9.65 12.46
N ASN A 125 6.34 9.05 13.59
CA ASN A 125 7.73 8.94 14.04
C ASN A 125 8.02 7.51 14.50
N LEU A 126 8.51 6.70 13.57
CA LEU A 126 8.75 5.28 13.80
C LEU A 126 9.73 5.03 14.95
N LYS A 127 10.76 5.89 15.06
CA LYS A 127 11.79 5.77 16.09
C LYS A 127 11.29 6.17 17.47
N GLU A 128 10.60 7.30 17.57
CA GLU A 128 10.08 7.80 18.85
C GLU A 128 8.89 6.99 19.34
N ASP A 129 7.97 6.62 18.42
CA ASP A 129 6.74 5.94 18.77
C ASP A 129 6.93 4.43 19.04
N PHE A 130 7.86 3.79 18.33
CA PHE A 130 8.01 2.33 18.32
C PHE A 130 9.43 1.84 18.57
N GLY A 131 10.41 2.73 18.72
CA GLY A 131 11.82 2.36 18.93
C GLY A 131 12.50 1.73 17.72
N ILE A 132 11.94 1.85 16.53
CA ILE A 132 12.46 1.23 15.30
C ILE A 132 13.15 2.28 14.44
N ASP A 133 14.40 2.03 14.07
CA ASP A 133 15.12 2.87 13.13
C ASP A 133 14.64 2.59 11.70
N PRO A 134 14.12 3.61 10.96
CA PRO A 134 13.69 3.44 9.57
C PRO A 134 14.78 2.89 8.65
N ALA A 135 16.05 3.19 8.90
CA ALA A 135 17.15 2.69 8.09
C ALA A 135 17.32 1.16 8.23
N VAL A 136 17.13 0.63 9.44
CA VAL A 136 17.18 -0.82 9.68
C VAL A 136 16.05 -1.53 8.93
N LEU A 137 14.84 -0.97 8.96
CA LEU A 137 13.73 -1.53 8.18
C LEU A 137 13.99 -1.42 6.67
N ARG A 138 14.54 -0.33 6.20
CA ARG A 138 14.83 -0.16 4.76
C ARG A 138 15.81 -1.20 4.27
N GLU A 139 16.85 -1.50 5.04
CA GLU A 139 17.78 -2.57 4.72
C GLU A 139 17.09 -3.95 4.74
N ARG A 140 16.26 -4.21 5.75
CA ARG A 140 15.48 -5.45 5.88
C ARG A 140 14.56 -5.68 4.67
N PHE A 141 13.98 -4.62 4.12
CA PHE A 141 13.06 -4.68 2.97
C PHE A 141 13.71 -4.38 1.62
N ARG A 142 15.04 -4.33 1.53
CA ARG A 142 15.79 -4.09 0.28
C ARG A 142 15.32 -5.00 -0.84
N PHE A 143 15.10 -6.29 -0.57
CA PHE A 143 14.60 -7.27 -1.55
C PHE A 143 13.33 -6.83 -2.29
N TYR A 144 12.49 -6.05 -1.64
CA TYR A 144 11.24 -5.57 -2.22
C TYR A 144 11.46 -4.35 -3.12
N PHE A 145 12.35 -3.45 -2.72
CA PHE A 145 12.77 -2.32 -3.56
C PHE A 145 13.56 -2.78 -4.79
N ASP A 146 14.32 -3.88 -4.68
CA ASP A 146 15.04 -4.47 -5.80
C ASP A 146 14.09 -5.16 -6.79
N ALA A 147 12.96 -5.69 -6.31
CA ALA A 147 11.98 -6.40 -7.12
C ALA A 147 10.95 -5.48 -7.81
N PHE A 148 10.63 -4.34 -7.20
CA PHE A 148 9.60 -3.43 -7.69
C PHE A 148 10.10 -1.97 -7.66
N PRO A 149 9.67 -1.11 -8.62
CA PRO A 149 10.12 0.28 -8.74
C PRO A 149 9.48 1.21 -7.69
N VAL A 150 9.50 0.77 -6.42
CA VAL A 150 8.93 1.53 -5.29
C VAL A 150 9.90 2.63 -4.87
N LYS A 151 9.37 3.83 -4.63
CA LYS A 151 10.15 4.95 -4.08
C LYS A 151 10.05 4.98 -2.57
N ALA A 152 11.17 5.26 -1.89
CA ALA A 152 11.19 5.48 -0.45
C ALA A 152 10.43 6.77 -0.09
N GLU A 153 9.51 6.67 0.89
CA GLU A 153 8.68 7.78 1.38
C GLU A 153 9.08 8.20 2.79
N ALA A 154 9.35 7.22 3.67
CA ALA A 154 9.76 7.47 5.05
C ALA A 154 11.21 7.93 5.13
N LYS A 155 11.46 8.98 5.92
CA LYS A 155 12.82 9.50 6.21
C LYS A 155 13.38 8.83 7.44
#